data_1919f12223299ae0cecc8592c9ebfdc0
#
_entry.id   1919f12223299ae0cecc8592c9ebfdc0
#
_cell.length_a   1.000
_cell.length_b   1.000
_cell.length_c   1.000
_cell.angle_alpha   90.00
_cell.angle_beta   90.00
_cell.angle_gamma   90.00
#
_symmetry.space_group_name_H-M   'P 1'
#
loop_
_entity.id
_entity.type
_entity.pdbx_description
1 polymer ?
#
loop_
_entity_poly.entity_id
_entity_poly.type
_entity_poly.pdbx_seq_one_letter_code
_entity_poly.pdbx_strand_id
1 'polypeptide(L)'
;MAKKKKSSAFAVVQQIGKSFFLPVSVLPIAGILLGLGSSFTNADTIAAYHLQGIMGEGTILNALLTIMSQVGNTIFGNLPLIFALAVALGMAKNEKAVAVLSAGISFFVMNSTINAMLKLSGKILADGTYAKSVLNGQITSVCGIDSLQMGVFAGVIVGLVTAALHNRFYKQQLPAALAFFSGVRFVPIISVIAHIGVGIICFFVWPTIQSGIFALGNLVMHSGYF
;
A
#
# COMPACT_ATOMS: atom_id res chain seq x y z
N MET A 1 33.28 25.95 -5.05
CA MET A 1 31.80 25.91 -4.80
C MET A 1 31.14 25.08 -5.88
N ALA A 2 30.80 23.82 -5.61
CA ALA A 2 30.15 22.95 -6.58
C ALA A 2 28.68 23.38 -6.75
N LYS A 3 28.29 23.79 -7.95
CA LYS A 3 26.92 24.12 -8.35
C LYS A 3 26.03 22.92 -8.06
N LYS A 4 25.14 23.00 -7.07
CA LYS A 4 24.10 22.00 -6.76
C LYS A 4 23.20 21.86 -7.99
N LYS A 5 23.44 20.82 -8.81
CA LYS A 5 22.64 20.51 -10.00
C LYS A 5 21.21 20.28 -9.50
N LYS A 6 20.29 21.21 -9.75
CA LYS A 6 18.85 20.98 -9.52
C LYS A 6 18.48 19.77 -10.35
N SER A 7 18.06 18.67 -9.71
CA SER A 7 17.51 17.54 -10.44
C SER A 7 16.31 18.05 -11.23
N SER A 8 16.28 17.86 -12.53
CA SER A 8 15.13 18.25 -13.32
C SER A 8 13.90 17.46 -12.85
N ALA A 9 12.70 18.05 -12.92
CA ALA A 9 11.46 17.36 -12.56
C ALA A 9 11.36 16.00 -13.27
N PHE A 10 11.82 15.92 -14.51
CA PHE A 10 11.92 14.69 -15.29
C PHE A 10 12.79 13.62 -14.63
N ALA A 11 13.94 13.98 -14.07
CA ALA A 11 14.81 13.02 -13.37
C ALA A 11 14.16 12.45 -12.12
N VAL A 12 13.37 13.26 -11.41
CA VAL A 12 12.60 12.80 -10.23
C VAL A 12 11.51 11.81 -10.66
N VAL A 13 10.73 12.13 -11.69
CA VAL A 13 9.69 11.24 -12.22
C VAL A 13 10.30 9.93 -12.71
N GLN A 14 11.44 9.98 -13.41
CA GLN A 14 12.16 8.79 -13.85
C GLN A 14 12.64 7.94 -12.66
N GLN A 15 13.10 8.55 -11.58
CA GLN A 15 13.53 7.83 -10.39
C GLN A 15 12.36 7.17 -9.66
N ILE A 16 11.19 7.83 -9.58
CA ILE A 16 9.95 7.25 -9.07
C ILE A 16 9.58 6.03 -9.90
N GLY A 17 9.56 6.14 -11.24
CA GLY A 17 9.29 5.02 -12.14
C GLY A 17 10.25 3.83 -11.94
N LYS A 18 11.54 4.09 -11.77
CA LYS A 18 12.52 3.04 -11.46
C LYS A 18 12.26 2.35 -10.12
N SER A 19 11.72 3.07 -9.14
CA SER A 19 11.39 2.49 -7.83
C SER A 19 10.25 1.46 -7.92
N PHE A 20 9.44 1.49 -8.99
CA PHE A 20 8.35 0.54 -9.19
C PHE A 20 8.80 -0.81 -9.75
N PHE A 21 10.03 -0.94 -10.25
CA PHE A 21 10.49 -2.21 -10.81
C PHE A 21 10.47 -3.36 -9.79
N LEU A 22 10.90 -3.09 -8.56
CA LEU A 22 10.93 -4.11 -7.50
C LEU A 22 9.51 -4.65 -7.17
N PRO A 23 8.52 -3.84 -6.79
CA PRO A 23 7.19 -4.35 -6.53
C PRO A 23 6.54 -4.98 -7.76
N VAL A 24 6.73 -4.41 -8.94
CA VAL A 24 6.16 -4.94 -10.19
C VAL A 24 6.76 -6.32 -10.55
N SER A 25 8.04 -6.57 -10.25
CA SER A 25 8.67 -7.86 -10.54
C SER A 25 8.09 -9.04 -9.74
N VAL A 26 7.40 -8.79 -8.64
CA VAL A 26 6.76 -9.83 -7.83
C VAL A 26 5.36 -10.21 -8.36
N LEU A 27 4.71 -9.32 -9.14
CA LEU A 27 3.34 -9.52 -9.62
C LEU A 27 3.14 -10.78 -10.48
N PRO A 28 4.04 -11.15 -11.43
CA PRO A 28 3.86 -12.35 -12.23
C PRO A 28 3.81 -13.62 -11.36
N ILE A 29 4.68 -13.73 -10.37
CA ILE A 29 4.71 -14.87 -9.45
C ILE A 29 3.44 -14.90 -8.61
N ALA A 30 3.03 -13.77 -8.03
CA ALA A 30 1.80 -13.66 -7.27
C ALA A 30 0.57 -14.00 -8.13
N GLY A 31 0.55 -13.56 -9.40
CA GLY A 31 -0.52 -13.86 -10.36
C GLY A 31 -0.62 -15.34 -10.69
N ILE A 32 0.49 -16.02 -10.92
CA ILE A 32 0.52 -17.48 -11.17
C ILE A 32 0.01 -18.23 -9.94
N LEU A 33 0.50 -17.90 -8.75
CA LEU A 33 0.09 -18.54 -7.51
C LEU A 33 -1.40 -18.35 -7.25
N LEU A 34 -1.91 -17.13 -7.38
CA LEU A 34 -3.33 -16.84 -7.20
C LEU A 34 -4.17 -17.50 -8.30
N GLY A 35 -3.79 -17.34 -9.56
CA GLY A 35 -4.54 -17.83 -10.71
C GLY A 35 -4.67 -19.36 -10.73
N LEU A 36 -3.56 -20.08 -10.62
CA LEU A 36 -3.59 -21.54 -10.56
C LEU A 36 -4.29 -22.03 -9.28
N GLY A 37 -3.92 -21.45 -8.13
CA GLY A 37 -4.52 -21.83 -6.87
C GLY A 37 -6.04 -21.67 -6.88
N SER A 38 -6.57 -20.51 -7.23
CA SER A 38 -8.00 -20.22 -7.22
C SER A 38 -8.78 -20.98 -8.31
N SER A 39 -8.20 -21.15 -9.51
CA SER A 39 -8.88 -21.83 -10.60
C SER A 39 -9.09 -23.31 -10.31
N PHE A 40 -8.10 -23.98 -9.75
CA PHE A 40 -8.15 -25.43 -9.48
C PHE A 40 -8.69 -25.78 -8.09
N THR A 41 -9.00 -24.81 -7.24
CA THR A 41 -9.76 -25.02 -5.99
C THR A 41 -11.22 -24.59 -6.13
N ASN A 42 -11.61 -24.02 -7.28
CA ASN A 42 -12.99 -23.63 -7.52
C ASN A 42 -13.89 -24.86 -7.64
N ALA A 43 -14.95 -24.93 -6.82
CA ALA A 43 -15.86 -26.06 -6.76
C ALA A 43 -16.54 -26.36 -8.10
N ASP A 44 -16.93 -25.30 -8.84
CA ASP A 44 -17.58 -25.43 -10.15
C ASP A 44 -16.62 -26.00 -11.19
N THR A 45 -15.35 -25.57 -11.16
CA THR A 45 -14.30 -26.10 -12.04
C THR A 45 -14.05 -27.59 -11.76
N ILE A 46 -13.91 -27.97 -10.47
CA ILE A 46 -13.69 -29.35 -10.04
C ILE A 46 -14.86 -30.22 -10.47
N ALA A 47 -16.09 -29.74 -10.33
CA ALA A 47 -17.30 -30.47 -10.72
C ALA A 47 -17.41 -30.64 -12.25
N ALA A 48 -17.18 -29.57 -13.00
CA ALA A 48 -17.28 -29.59 -14.47
C ALA A 48 -16.29 -30.54 -15.14
N TYR A 49 -15.10 -30.71 -14.56
CA TYR A 49 -14.07 -31.59 -15.11
C TYR A 49 -13.96 -32.93 -14.39
N HIS A 50 -14.89 -33.27 -13.46
CA HIS A 50 -14.91 -34.50 -12.69
C HIS A 50 -13.61 -34.79 -11.92
N LEU A 51 -12.98 -33.75 -11.36
CA LEU A 51 -11.68 -33.83 -10.69
C LEU A 51 -11.78 -34.02 -9.16
N GLN A 52 -12.97 -34.37 -8.62
CA GLN A 52 -13.21 -34.47 -7.18
C GLN A 52 -12.22 -35.41 -6.47
N GLY A 53 -11.86 -36.52 -7.11
CA GLY A 53 -10.95 -37.52 -6.53
C GLY A 53 -9.49 -37.04 -6.42
N ILE A 54 -9.10 -36.02 -7.21
CA ILE A 54 -7.71 -35.54 -7.28
C ILE A 54 -7.57 -34.19 -6.63
N MET A 55 -8.51 -33.27 -6.89
CA MET A 55 -8.49 -31.86 -6.49
C MET A 55 -9.65 -31.47 -5.57
N GLY A 56 -10.53 -32.44 -5.20
CA GLY A 56 -11.62 -32.19 -4.26
C GLY A 56 -11.15 -31.83 -2.85
N GLU A 57 -12.05 -31.28 -2.06
CA GLU A 57 -11.79 -30.95 -0.66
C GLU A 57 -11.21 -32.15 0.10
N GLY A 58 -10.21 -31.91 0.93
CA GLY A 58 -9.54 -32.99 1.71
C GLY A 58 -8.39 -33.69 0.99
N THR A 59 -8.15 -33.43 -0.31
CA THR A 59 -6.98 -33.98 -1.00
C THR A 59 -5.74 -33.14 -0.75
N ILE A 60 -4.54 -33.75 -0.78
CA ILE A 60 -3.26 -33.06 -0.61
C ILE A 60 -3.06 -32.02 -1.69
N LEU A 61 -3.48 -32.31 -2.93
CA LEU A 61 -3.35 -31.38 -4.04
C LEU A 61 -4.24 -30.13 -3.84
N ASN A 62 -5.48 -30.30 -3.36
CA ASN A 62 -6.35 -29.18 -3.01
C ASN A 62 -5.73 -28.30 -1.93
N ALA A 63 -5.17 -28.89 -0.87
CA ALA A 63 -4.51 -28.16 0.19
C ALA A 63 -3.32 -27.32 -0.35
N LEU A 64 -2.49 -27.89 -1.22
CA LEU A 64 -1.38 -27.18 -1.86
C LEU A 64 -1.86 -26.00 -2.72
N LEU A 65 -2.87 -26.22 -3.54
CA LEU A 65 -3.46 -25.20 -4.41
C LEU A 65 -4.11 -24.07 -3.58
N THR A 66 -4.76 -24.42 -2.48
CA THR A 66 -5.32 -23.44 -1.53
C THR A 66 -4.23 -22.58 -0.91
N ILE A 67 -3.10 -23.17 -0.51
CA ILE A 67 -1.93 -22.43 0.00
C ILE A 67 -1.40 -21.48 -1.08
N MET A 68 -1.27 -21.95 -2.33
CA MET A 68 -0.82 -21.10 -3.45
C MET A 68 -1.77 -19.90 -3.65
N SER A 69 -3.08 -20.15 -3.69
CA SER A 69 -4.09 -19.09 -3.82
C SER A 69 -3.97 -18.07 -2.69
N GLN A 70 -3.87 -18.55 -1.45
CA GLN A 70 -3.77 -17.69 -0.27
C GLN A 70 -2.48 -16.83 -0.28
N VAL A 71 -1.34 -17.43 -0.65
CA VAL A 71 -0.06 -16.70 -0.77
C VAL A 71 -0.15 -15.62 -1.85
N GLY A 72 -0.67 -15.96 -3.03
CA GLY A 72 -0.86 -15.00 -4.11
C GLY A 72 -1.78 -13.85 -3.70
N ASN A 73 -2.91 -14.15 -3.07
CA ASN A 73 -3.85 -13.15 -2.55
C ASN A 73 -3.22 -12.24 -1.50
N THR A 74 -2.41 -12.81 -0.59
CA THR A 74 -1.70 -12.05 0.44
C THR A 74 -0.72 -11.06 -0.18
N ILE A 75 0.01 -11.44 -1.22
CA ILE A 75 0.92 -10.53 -1.93
C ILE A 75 0.14 -9.38 -2.56
N PHE A 76 -0.95 -9.67 -3.30
CA PHE A 76 -1.79 -8.62 -3.91
C PHE A 76 -2.43 -7.70 -2.88
N GLY A 77 -2.95 -8.24 -1.78
CA GLY A 77 -3.57 -7.47 -0.71
C GLY A 77 -2.59 -6.52 -0.01
N ASN A 78 -1.30 -6.86 0.00
CA ASN A 78 -0.26 -6.06 0.65
C ASN A 78 0.61 -5.25 -0.34
N LEU A 79 0.23 -5.17 -1.61
CA LEU A 79 0.93 -4.35 -2.61
C LEU A 79 1.16 -2.91 -2.14
N PRO A 80 0.19 -2.22 -1.52
CA PRO A 80 0.42 -0.85 -1.07
C PRO A 80 1.61 -0.72 -0.12
N LEU A 81 1.78 -1.64 0.82
CA LEU A 81 2.94 -1.67 1.72
C LEU A 81 4.24 -1.94 0.95
N ILE A 82 4.23 -2.92 0.04
CA ILE A 82 5.40 -3.26 -0.78
C ILE A 82 5.84 -2.04 -1.61
N PHE A 83 4.90 -1.28 -2.18
CA PHE A 83 5.20 -0.04 -2.90
C PHE A 83 5.76 1.05 -1.97
N ALA A 84 5.26 1.20 -0.74
CA ALA A 84 5.80 2.16 0.22
C ALA A 84 7.28 1.90 0.50
N LEU A 85 7.64 0.64 0.76
CA LEU A 85 9.01 0.22 1.02
C LEU A 85 9.91 0.42 -0.21
N ALA A 86 9.45 0.01 -1.39
CA ALA A 86 10.22 0.09 -2.62
C ALA A 86 10.45 1.54 -3.08
N VAL A 87 9.44 2.41 -2.96
CA VAL A 87 9.58 3.84 -3.29
C VAL A 87 10.54 4.53 -2.32
N ALA A 88 10.44 4.26 -1.02
CA ALA A 88 11.39 4.77 -0.05
C ALA A 88 12.83 4.31 -0.35
N LEU A 89 13.01 3.01 -0.69
CA LEU A 89 14.31 2.44 -1.07
C LEU A 89 14.91 3.13 -2.31
N GLY A 90 14.08 3.33 -3.34
CA GLY A 90 14.52 3.90 -4.60
C GLY A 90 14.80 5.40 -4.54
N MET A 91 14.06 6.12 -3.69
CA MET A 91 14.17 7.59 -3.58
C MET A 91 15.14 8.05 -2.48
N ALA A 92 15.49 7.20 -1.52
CA ALA A 92 16.49 7.51 -0.50
C ALA A 92 17.90 7.54 -1.11
N LYS A 93 18.67 8.57 -0.75
CA LYS A 93 20.04 8.78 -1.27
C LYS A 93 21.11 8.01 -0.51
N ASN A 94 20.98 7.97 0.82
CA ASN A 94 21.92 7.30 1.75
C ASN A 94 21.10 6.52 2.77
N GLU A 95 21.76 5.63 3.55
CA GLU A 95 21.13 4.91 4.68
C GLU A 95 19.72 4.37 4.33
N LYS A 96 19.63 3.72 3.16
CA LYS A 96 18.35 3.31 2.55
C LYS A 96 17.53 2.38 3.45
N ALA A 97 18.21 1.55 4.25
CA ALA A 97 17.54 0.66 5.20
C ALA A 97 16.70 1.42 6.23
N VAL A 98 17.21 2.57 6.72
CA VAL A 98 16.46 3.43 7.65
C VAL A 98 15.24 4.04 6.96
N ALA A 99 15.37 4.47 5.71
CA ALA A 99 14.24 4.99 4.94
C ALA A 99 13.15 3.92 4.74
N VAL A 100 13.53 2.69 4.42
CA VAL A 100 12.60 1.57 4.23
C VAL A 100 11.87 1.23 5.54
N LEU A 101 12.61 1.11 6.66
CA LEU A 101 12.00 0.86 7.97
C LEU A 101 11.03 1.99 8.35
N SER A 102 11.47 3.25 8.15
CA SER A 102 10.61 4.42 8.42
C SER A 102 9.36 4.42 7.56
N ALA A 103 9.43 4.02 6.28
CA ALA A 103 8.28 3.91 5.39
C ALA A 103 7.30 2.82 5.85
N GLY A 104 7.80 1.67 6.30
CA GLY A 104 6.95 0.61 6.86
C GLY A 104 6.17 1.10 8.08
N ILE A 105 6.85 1.72 9.05
CA ILE A 105 6.19 2.29 10.22
C ILE A 105 5.19 3.38 9.81
N SER A 106 5.59 4.28 8.93
CA SER A 106 4.75 5.39 8.44
C SER A 106 3.51 4.92 7.72
N PHE A 107 3.58 3.79 7.00
CA PHE A 107 2.44 3.19 6.33
C PHE A 107 1.35 2.77 7.31
N PHE A 108 1.74 2.11 8.40
CA PHE A 108 0.81 1.76 9.47
C PHE A 108 0.26 3.00 10.17
N VAL A 109 1.10 4.00 10.46
CA VAL A 109 0.69 5.25 11.11
C VAL A 109 -0.36 5.99 10.26
N MET A 110 -0.11 6.16 8.97
CA MET A 110 -1.06 6.81 8.07
C MET A 110 -2.41 6.09 8.03
N ASN A 111 -2.41 4.77 7.84
CA ASN A 111 -3.65 3.99 7.79
C ASN A 111 -4.38 3.98 9.13
N SER A 112 -3.66 3.88 10.26
CA SER A 112 -4.26 3.98 11.61
C SER A 112 -4.86 5.36 11.86
N THR A 113 -4.23 6.43 11.37
CA THR A 113 -4.79 7.79 11.46
C THR A 113 -6.07 7.91 10.64
N ILE A 114 -6.09 7.38 9.41
CA ILE A 114 -7.30 7.35 8.57
C ILE A 114 -8.41 6.55 9.26
N ASN A 115 -8.09 5.37 9.82
CA ASN A 115 -9.04 4.55 10.57
C ASN A 115 -9.65 5.32 11.74
N ALA A 116 -8.81 6.00 12.55
CA ALA A 116 -9.28 6.83 13.65
C ALA A 116 -10.23 7.94 13.17
N MET A 117 -9.90 8.61 12.07
CA MET A 117 -10.75 9.64 11.46
C MET A 117 -12.08 9.06 10.95
N LEU A 118 -12.06 7.86 10.35
CA LEU A 118 -13.26 7.16 9.90
C LEU A 118 -14.18 6.80 11.06
N LYS A 119 -13.63 6.36 12.20
CA LYS A 119 -14.39 6.09 13.44
C LYS A 119 -14.94 7.37 14.03
N LEU A 120 -14.13 8.41 14.18
CA LEU A 120 -14.57 9.71 14.74
C LEU A 120 -15.64 10.39 13.89
N SER A 121 -15.64 10.17 12.57
CA SER A 121 -16.67 10.70 11.65
C SER A 121 -17.92 9.82 11.56
N GLY A 122 -18.00 8.72 12.32
CA GLY A 122 -19.13 7.79 12.29
C GLY A 122 -19.25 6.96 11.02
N LYS A 123 -18.21 6.91 10.17
CA LYS A 123 -18.19 6.06 8.97
C LYS A 123 -17.92 4.59 9.28
N ILE A 124 -17.18 4.32 10.34
CA ILE A 124 -17.03 3.00 10.96
C ILE A 124 -17.74 3.07 12.31
N LEU A 125 -18.74 2.20 12.50
CA LEU A 125 -19.54 2.15 13.70
C LEU A 125 -18.83 1.38 14.83
N ALA A 126 -19.34 1.47 16.05
CA ALA A 126 -18.75 0.83 17.22
C ALA A 126 -18.72 -0.71 17.15
N ASP A 127 -19.65 -1.29 16.40
CA ASP A 127 -19.73 -2.73 16.12
C ASP A 127 -18.79 -3.19 14.98
N GLY A 128 -18.01 -2.26 14.40
CA GLY A 128 -17.10 -2.53 13.28
C GLY A 128 -17.77 -2.53 11.90
N THR A 129 -19.09 -2.30 11.83
CA THR A 129 -19.79 -2.19 10.54
C THR A 129 -19.62 -0.80 9.92
N TYR A 130 -19.91 -0.69 8.63
CA TYR A 130 -19.81 0.59 7.92
C TYR A 130 -21.16 1.29 7.85
N ALA A 131 -21.16 2.60 8.06
CA ALA A 131 -22.36 3.42 7.95
C ALA A 131 -22.96 3.35 6.52
N LYS A 132 -24.28 3.48 6.40
CA LYS A 132 -24.99 3.47 5.11
C LYS A 132 -24.52 4.55 4.12
N SER A 133 -23.87 5.60 4.61
CA SER A 133 -23.28 6.67 3.81
C SER A 133 -21.97 6.29 3.13
N VAL A 134 -21.35 5.15 3.53
CA VAL A 134 -20.12 4.65 2.93
C VAL A 134 -20.45 3.86 1.68
N LEU A 135 -19.91 4.27 0.55
CA LEU A 135 -20.09 3.57 -0.72
C LEU A 135 -19.30 2.25 -0.72
N ASN A 136 -19.84 1.23 -1.40
CA ASN A 136 -19.13 -0.03 -1.60
C ASN A 136 -17.75 0.21 -2.22
N GLY A 137 -16.70 -0.38 -1.61
CA GLY A 137 -15.32 -0.20 -2.06
C GLY A 137 -14.66 1.12 -1.63
N GLN A 138 -15.31 1.94 -0.79
CA GLN A 138 -14.71 3.16 -0.27
C GLN A 138 -13.73 2.87 0.89
N ILE A 139 -14.04 1.88 1.71
CA ILE A 139 -13.21 1.40 2.81
C ILE A 139 -12.79 -0.04 2.51
N THR A 140 -11.56 -0.36 2.87
CA THR A 140 -10.99 -1.71 2.74
C THR A 140 -10.05 -2.00 3.89
N SER A 141 -9.80 -3.28 4.16
CA SER A 141 -8.77 -3.69 5.11
C SER A 141 -7.39 -3.65 4.45
N VAL A 142 -6.50 -2.85 5.00
CA VAL A 142 -5.10 -2.66 4.56
C VAL A 142 -4.19 -3.14 5.68
N CYS A 143 -3.52 -4.27 5.48
CA CYS A 143 -2.69 -4.90 6.52
C CYS A 143 -3.45 -5.08 7.85
N GLY A 144 -4.75 -5.43 7.80
CA GLY A 144 -5.58 -5.62 8.99
C GLY A 144 -6.16 -4.33 9.59
N ILE A 145 -5.98 -3.17 8.97
CA ILE A 145 -6.52 -1.89 9.41
C ILE A 145 -7.56 -1.43 8.39
N ASP A 146 -8.80 -1.18 8.82
CA ASP A 146 -9.82 -0.60 7.96
C ASP A 146 -9.45 0.84 7.62
N SER A 147 -9.24 1.12 6.37
CA SER A 147 -8.76 2.40 5.85
C SER A 147 -9.45 2.73 4.53
N LEU A 148 -9.24 3.94 4.02
CA LEU A 148 -9.71 4.32 2.69
C LEU A 148 -9.04 3.45 1.61
N GLN A 149 -9.83 3.01 0.61
CA GLN A 149 -9.33 2.25 -0.53
C GLN A 149 -8.47 3.15 -1.42
N MET A 150 -7.22 3.30 -1.05
CA MET A 150 -6.22 4.09 -1.79
C MET A 150 -5.35 3.20 -2.70
N GLY A 151 -5.36 1.87 -2.49
CA GLY A 151 -4.53 0.93 -3.23
C GLY A 151 -3.05 1.32 -3.21
N VAL A 152 -2.38 1.11 -4.32
CA VAL A 152 -0.94 1.39 -4.48
C VAL A 152 -0.59 2.87 -4.24
N PHE A 153 -1.53 3.81 -4.46
CA PHE A 153 -1.27 5.23 -4.23
C PHE A 153 -0.94 5.55 -2.76
N ALA A 154 -1.56 4.84 -1.81
CA ALA A 154 -1.18 4.96 -0.40
C ALA A 154 0.31 4.68 -0.18
N GLY A 155 0.80 3.60 -0.78
CA GLY A 155 2.21 3.21 -0.70
C GLY A 155 3.14 4.23 -1.35
N VAL A 156 2.78 4.74 -2.52
CA VAL A 156 3.56 5.76 -3.25
C VAL A 156 3.66 7.04 -2.43
N ILE A 157 2.54 7.53 -1.87
CA ILE A 157 2.52 8.73 -1.02
C ILE A 157 3.44 8.55 0.18
N VAL A 158 3.27 7.45 0.92
CA VAL A 158 4.10 7.15 2.10
C VAL A 158 5.58 7.06 1.72
N GLY A 159 5.91 6.33 0.67
CA GLY A 159 7.30 6.15 0.23
C GLY A 159 7.96 7.48 -0.17
N LEU A 160 7.26 8.33 -0.91
CA LEU A 160 7.77 9.63 -1.34
C LEU A 160 7.96 10.59 -0.17
N VAL A 161 6.97 10.71 0.72
CA VAL A 161 7.05 11.60 1.89
C VAL A 161 8.17 11.13 2.82
N THR A 162 8.24 9.83 3.11
CA THR A 162 9.32 9.27 3.95
C THR A 162 10.69 9.50 3.34
N ALA A 163 10.87 9.25 2.04
CA ALA A 163 12.14 9.49 1.37
C ALA A 163 12.55 10.97 1.37
N ALA A 164 11.59 11.88 1.20
CA ALA A 164 11.82 13.32 1.28
C ALA A 164 12.29 13.74 2.68
N LEU A 165 11.61 13.26 3.72
CA LEU A 165 11.98 13.50 5.13
C LEU A 165 13.34 12.87 5.43
N HIS A 166 13.58 11.63 5.00
CA HIS A 166 14.86 10.94 5.17
C HIS A 166 16.00 11.74 4.55
N ASN A 167 15.88 12.11 3.28
CA ASN A 167 16.91 12.85 2.56
C ASN A 167 17.19 14.24 3.16
N ARG A 168 16.23 14.82 3.89
CA ARG A 168 16.35 16.11 4.56
C ARG A 168 16.98 15.97 5.94
N PHE A 169 16.61 14.94 6.73
CA PHE A 169 16.84 14.90 8.17
C PHE A 169 17.84 13.82 8.64
N TYR A 170 18.31 12.91 7.76
CA TYR A 170 19.19 11.80 8.18
C TYR A 170 20.54 12.21 8.80
N LYS A 171 20.96 13.48 8.64
CA LYS A 171 22.16 14.07 9.25
C LYS A 171 21.85 15.09 10.35
N GLN A 172 20.58 15.25 10.73
CA GLN A 172 20.16 16.28 11.67
C GLN A 172 20.75 16.01 13.04
N GLN A 173 21.50 16.98 13.56
CA GLN A 173 21.96 16.99 14.94
C GLN A 173 20.90 17.63 15.83
N LEU A 174 20.59 17.02 16.96
CA LEU A 174 19.67 17.53 17.97
C LEU A 174 20.43 18.06 19.16
N PRO A 175 19.82 18.93 20.02
CA PRO A 175 20.41 19.40 21.26
C PRO A 175 20.87 18.25 22.17
N ALA A 176 21.83 18.54 23.09
CA ALA A 176 22.46 17.53 23.93
C ALA A 176 21.47 16.62 24.68
N ALA A 177 20.34 17.16 25.15
CA ALA A 177 19.30 16.40 25.83
C ALA A 177 18.61 15.33 24.93
N LEU A 178 18.64 15.51 23.62
CA LEU A 178 18.03 14.63 22.62
C LEU A 178 19.08 13.99 21.68
N ALA A 179 20.37 14.09 22.02
CA ALA A 179 21.48 13.65 21.18
C ALA A 179 21.39 12.18 20.77
N PHE A 180 20.81 11.32 21.62
CA PHE A 180 20.57 9.91 21.31
C PHE A 180 19.72 9.70 20.04
N PHE A 181 18.78 10.61 19.79
CA PHE A 181 17.89 10.55 18.63
C PHE A 181 18.43 11.28 17.39
N SER A 182 19.67 11.78 17.44
CA SER A 182 20.28 12.52 16.33
C SER A 182 20.58 11.62 15.12
N GLY A 183 20.74 12.25 13.96
CA GLY A 183 21.11 11.61 12.71
C GLY A 183 20.02 10.69 12.18
N VAL A 184 20.38 9.49 11.76
CA VAL A 184 19.48 8.52 11.16
C VAL A 184 18.33 8.07 12.07
N ARG A 185 18.54 8.11 13.39
CA ARG A 185 17.53 7.73 14.39
C ARG A 185 16.37 8.74 14.46
N PHE A 186 16.61 9.96 14.03
CA PHE A 186 15.57 11.00 13.97
C PHE A 186 14.55 10.77 12.86
N VAL A 187 14.94 10.08 11.79
CA VAL A 187 14.08 9.88 10.61
C VAL A 187 12.79 9.13 10.92
N PRO A 188 12.79 7.97 11.61
CA PRO A 188 11.53 7.31 11.98
C PRO A 188 10.61 8.21 12.79
N ILE A 189 11.15 8.98 13.74
CA ILE A 189 10.38 9.84 14.63
C ILE A 189 9.66 10.94 13.85
N ILE A 190 10.39 11.70 13.03
CA ILE A 190 9.79 12.76 12.23
C ILE A 190 8.83 12.20 11.17
N SER A 191 9.10 10.99 10.66
CA SER A 191 8.23 10.33 9.71
C SER A 191 6.89 9.94 10.33
N VAL A 192 6.87 9.41 11.56
CA VAL A 192 5.63 9.11 12.31
C VAL A 192 4.78 10.38 12.47
N ILE A 193 5.38 11.47 12.96
CA ILE A 193 4.67 12.73 13.18
C ILE A 193 4.10 13.27 11.86
N ALA A 194 4.90 13.27 10.80
CA ALA A 194 4.46 13.74 9.50
C ALA A 194 3.32 12.91 8.92
N HIS A 195 3.35 11.57 9.10
CA HIS A 195 2.32 10.70 8.53
C HIS A 195 1.00 10.71 9.30
N ILE A 196 0.95 11.18 10.52
CA ILE A 196 -0.31 11.56 11.17
C ILE A 196 -0.96 12.70 10.37
N GLY A 197 -0.20 13.75 10.04
CA GLY A 197 -0.69 14.85 9.20
C GLY A 197 -1.11 14.40 7.80
N VAL A 198 -0.31 13.54 7.16
CA VAL A 198 -0.64 12.96 5.85
C VAL A 198 -1.92 12.13 5.90
N GLY A 199 -2.12 11.33 6.95
CA GLY A 199 -3.33 10.55 7.15
C GLY A 199 -4.59 11.43 7.27
N ILE A 200 -4.50 12.52 8.04
CA ILE A 200 -5.58 13.50 8.15
C ILE A 200 -5.89 14.14 6.78
N ILE A 201 -4.87 14.57 6.04
CA ILE A 201 -5.04 15.15 4.71
C ILE A 201 -5.68 14.14 3.75
N CYS A 202 -5.20 12.90 3.74
CA CYS A 202 -5.76 11.84 2.91
C CYS A 202 -7.23 11.55 3.25
N PHE A 203 -7.63 11.60 4.52
CA PHE A 203 -9.02 11.41 4.92
C PHE A 203 -9.96 12.43 4.26
N PHE A 204 -9.56 13.69 4.12
CA PHE A 204 -10.39 14.72 3.48
C PHE A 204 -10.27 14.73 1.96
N VAL A 205 -9.10 14.50 1.42
CA VAL A 205 -8.82 14.67 -0.02
C VAL A 205 -9.18 13.41 -0.82
N TRP A 206 -8.87 12.23 -0.28
CA TRP A 206 -9.01 10.97 -1.03
C TRP A 206 -10.44 10.63 -1.46
N PRO A 207 -11.50 10.84 -0.66
CA PRO A 207 -12.87 10.56 -1.10
C PRO A 207 -13.26 11.31 -2.37
N THR A 208 -12.77 12.54 -2.55
CA THR A 208 -13.01 13.34 -3.77
C THR A 208 -12.29 12.73 -4.99
N ILE A 209 -11.04 12.30 -4.80
CA ILE A 209 -10.29 11.61 -5.85
C ILE A 209 -10.96 10.30 -6.23
N GLN A 210 -11.38 9.52 -5.24
CA GLN A 210 -12.04 8.23 -5.43
C GLN A 210 -13.37 8.37 -6.16
N SER A 211 -14.19 9.38 -5.82
CA SER A 211 -15.44 9.65 -6.54
C SER A 211 -15.19 10.04 -8.00
N GLY A 212 -14.12 10.77 -8.28
CA GLY A 212 -13.69 11.07 -9.64
C GLY A 212 -13.30 9.81 -10.43
N ILE A 213 -12.57 8.88 -9.81
CA ILE A 213 -12.20 7.59 -10.42
C ILE A 213 -13.46 6.77 -10.72
N PHE A 214 -14.41 6.69 -9.79
CA PHE A 214 -15.67 5.99 -10.00
C PHE A 214 -16.51 6.62 -11.10
N ALA A 215 -16.56 7.96 -11.20
CA ALA A 215 -17.27 8.66 -12.27
C ALA A 215 -16.67 8.34 -13.64
N LEU A 216 -15.34 8.30 -13.76
CA LEU A 216 -14.65 7.88 -14.99
C LEU A 216 -14.95 6.41 -15.34
N GLY A 217 -14.93 5.51 -14.35
CA GLY A 217 -15.29 4.11 -14.54
C GLY A 217 -16.72 3.94 -15.06
N ASN A 218 -17.68 4.64 -14.46
CA ASN A 218 -19.06 4.64 -14.89
C ASN A 218 -19.23 5.20 -16.31
N LEU A 219 -18.50 6.24 -16.67
CA LEU A 219 -18.54 6.81 -18.02
C LEU A 219 -18.07 5.78 -19.07
N VAL A 220 -17.01 5.02 -18.77
CA VAL A 220 -16.51 3.95 -19.64
C VAL A 220 -17.55 2.83 -19.76
N MET A 221 -18.16 2.39 -18.67
CA MET A 221 -19.19 1.33 -18.68
C MET A 221 -20.44 1.72 -19.46
N HIS A 222 -20.82 3.00 -19.47
CA HIS A 222 -21.99 3.50 -20.21
C HIS A 222 -21.66 3.97 -21.63
N SER A 223 -20.40 3.94 -22.05
CA SER A 223 -19.98 4.35 -23.40
C SER A 223 -20.39 3.40 -24.53
N GLY A 224 -20.95 2.22 -24.20
CA GLY A 224 -21.49 1.26 -25.18
C GLY A 224 -20.44 0.50 -25.99
N TYR A 225 -19.18 0.53 -25.60
CA TYR A 225 -18.09 -0.21 -26.25
C TYR A 225 -17.75 -1.56 -25.59
N PHE A 226 -18.61 -2.05 -24.68
CA PHE A 226 -18.51 -3.39 -24.08
C PHE A 226 -19.87 -4.07 -24.09
#